data_1c9db70c8fe4724f7bee625544102935
#
_entry.id   1c9db70c8fe4724f7bee625544102935
#
_cell.length_a   1.000
_cell.length_b   1.000
_cell.length_c   1.000
_cell.angle_alpha   90.00
_cell.angle_beta   90.00
_cell.angle_gamma   90.00
#
_symmetry.space_group_name_H-M   'P 1'
#
loop_
_entity.id
_entity.type
_entity.pdbx_description
1 polymer ?
#
loop_
_entity_poly.entity_id
_entity_poly.type
_entity_poly.pdbx_seq_one_letter_code
_entity_poly.pdbx_strand_id
1 'polypeptide(L)'
;MVLRSMLYAVAAGTVLSWAVPALAQKTVTVVREIDTDRYDPHKSTARSNAEVMYMVGDTLVNLDYDMKTLKPGLATSWSVSPDGLTYTFKLRPDVTFCSGKKMTAKEVAASYERWLDPETKGLVKWRMGDVDKITPVDDVTLEYKLKKPFSELLYQMTQYFHTVVNAEQAKQLGADFGVKAFDGTGPFCMESWTPRDSTVLTKHAGYKWGPDIYAGVTEAQVDKVIWKVVPEENTRVTALTAGQADASQYVPYWSLKELMANKSLNVSKAENYFWSYFIGFKIDKEMVSDIRVRQAINLAVDQKAIADAVTFGFAEPANTMLLPTVLDFNPKLDRAKYGENVKEAERLLDEAGWKKG
;
A
#
# COMPACT_ATOMS: atom_id res chain seq x y z
N MET A 1 90.64 21.98 14.67
CA MET A 1 89.50 22.28 13.81
C MET A 1 88.53 21.13 14.01
N VAL A 2 87.52 21.30 14.89
CA VAL A 2 86.64 20.23 15.40
C VAL A 2 85.25 20.47 14.78
N LEU A 3 84.80 19.58 13.89
CA LEU A 3 83.43 19.59 13.37
C LEU A 3 82.48 18.95 14.39
N ARG A 4 81.49 19.71 14.90
CA ARG A 4 80.38 19.19 15.68
C ARG A 4 79.23 18.80 14.77
N SER A 5 78.90 17.51 14.75
CA SER A 5 77.70 16.95 14.11
C SER A 5 76.52 17.10 15.07
N MET A 6 75.48 17.85 14.64
CA MET A 6 74.20 17.89 15.33
C MET A 6 73.28 16.78 14.72
N LEU A 7 72.87 15.82 15.55
CA LEU A 7 71.80 14.85 15.25
C LEU A 7 70.45 15.51 15.57
N TYR A 8 69.61 15.63 14.56
CA TYR A 8 68.18 15.92 14.73
C TYR A 8 67.41 14.62 14.88
N ALA A 9 66.82 14.39 16.04
CA ALA A 9 65.87 13.31 16.28
C ALA A 9 64.48 13.75 15.80
N VAL A 10 63.97 13.14 14.74
CA VAL A 10 62.62 13.29 14.29
C VAL A 10 61.73 12.34 15.06
N ALA A 11 60.90 12.85 15.98
CA ALA A 11 59.89 12.09 16.67
C ALA A 11 58.71 11.86 15.74
N ALA A 12 58.57 10.65 15.21
CA ALA A 12 57.38 10.20 14.45
C ALA A 12 56.22 9.93 15.44
N GLY A 13 55.31 10.89 15.56
CA GLY A 13 54.08 10.72 16.30
C GLY A 13 53.11 9.79 15.53
N THR A 14 52.92 8.56 15.99
CA THR A 14 51.90 7.65 15.51
C THR A 14 50.53 8.15 15.98
N VAL A 15 49.75 8.72 15.06
CA VAL A 15 48.31 9.01 15.31
C VAL A 15 47.57 7.68 15.22
N LEU A 16 47.22 7.09 16.36
CA LEU A 16 46.28 6.00 16.43
C LEU A 16 44.87 6.58 16.09
N SER A 17 44.45 6.44 14.83
CA SER A 17 43.08 6.66 14.49
C SER A 17 42.22 5.51 15.05
N TRP A 18 41.45 5.82 16.07
CA TRP A 18 40.42 4.91 16.56
C TRP A 18 39.36 4.80 15.49
N ALA A 19 39.39 3.69 14.73
CA ALA A 19 38.29 3.31 13.85
C ALA A 19 37.09 2.95 14.74
N VAL A 20 36.14 3.87 14.87
CA VAL A 20 34.84 3.55 15.45
C VAL A 20 34.25 2.46 14.53
N PRO A 21 33.89 1.25 15.07
CA PRO A 21 33.27 0.24 14.24
C PRO A 21 31.98 0.82 13.68
N ALA A 22 31.90 0.95 12.36
CA ALA A 22 30.65 1.29 11.70
C ALA A 22 29.67 0.17 12.04
N LEU A 23 28.63 0.47 12.81
CA LEU A 23 27.53 -0.46 13.06
C LEU A 23 27.00 -0.86 11.67
N ALA A 24 27.02 -2.16 11.37
CA ALA A 24 26.52 -2.67 10.10
C ALA A 24 25.06 -2.22 9.94
N GLN A 25 24.77 -1.50 8.86
CA GLN A 25 23.44 -1.01 8.55
C GLN A 25 22.49 -2.19 8.37
N LYS A 26 21.41 -2.24 9.15
CA LYS A 26 20.39 -3.27 9.04
C LYS A 26 19.56 -3.02 7.78
N THR A 27 19.79 -3.80 6.75
CA THR A 27 19.06 -3.72 5.47
C THR A 27 18.12 -4.91 5.33
N VAL A 28 16.91 -4.65 4.85
CA VAL A 28 15.93 -5.67 4.45
C VAL A 28 15.71 -5.57 2.94
N THR A 29 15.87 -6.69 2.24
CA THR A 29 15.59 -6.81 0.81
C THR A 29 14.28 -7.57 0.61
N VAL A 30 13.31 -6.90 -0.05
CA VAL A 30 12.02 -7.47 -0.41
C VAL A 30 11.98 -7.65 -1.93
N VAL A 31 11.76 -8.89 -2.38
CA VAL A 31 11.55 -9.15 -3.82
C VAL A 31 10.07 -9.12 -4.14
N ARG A 32 9.71 -8.47 -5.27
CA ARG A 32 8.33 -8.37 -5.76
C ARG A 32 8.24 -8.60 -7.27
N GLU A 33 7.06 -8.99 -7.72
CA GLU A 33 6.80 -9.35 -9.11
C GLU A 33 6.80 -8.14 -10.05
N ILE A 34 6.17 -7.05 -9.63
CA ILE A 34 5.86 -5.90 -10.49
C ILE A 34 6.30 -4.59 -9.85
N ASP A 35 6.76 -3.67 -10.67
CA ASP A 35 7.06 -2.31 -10.27
C ASP A 35 5.82 -1.41 -10.30
N THR A 36 5.95 -0.20 -9.77
CA THR A 36 4.93 0.85 -9.88
C THR A 36 5.13 1.71 -11.12
N ASP A 37 4.12 2.47 -11.48
CA ASP A 37 4.19 3.51 -12.51
C ASP A 37 4.78 4.81 -11.96
N ARG A 38 4.59 5.09 -10.66
CA ARG A 38 5.12 6.24 -9.92
C ARG A 38 4.81 6.14 -8.44
N TYR A 39 5.52 6.92 -7.64
CA TYR A 39 5.32 7.06 -6.19
C TYR A 39 4.57 8.36 -5.84
N ASP A 40 3.45 8.62 -6.50
CA ASP A 40 2.54 9.73 -6.19
C ASP A 40 1.18 9.13 -5.80
N PRO A 41 0.76 9.22 -4.52
CA PRO A 41 -0.49 8.62 -4.05
C PRO A 41 -1.72 9.20 -4.74
N HIS A 42 -1.64 10.41 -5.24
CA HIS A 42 -2.74 11.08 -5.93
C HIS A 42 -2.85 10.71 -7.41
N LYS A 43 -1.80 10.10 -8.00
CA LYS A 43 -1.70 9.83 -9.45
C LYS A 43 -1.52 8.36 -9.81
N SER A 44 -1.40 7.47 -8.84
CA SER A 44 -1.26 6.03 -9.08
C SER A 44 -2.31 5.24 -8.33
N THR A 45 -2.87 4.23 -8.97
CA THR A 45 -3.77 3.24 -8.35
C THR A 45 -3.12 1.86 -8.28
N ALA A 46 -1.83 1.77 -8.59
CA ALA A 46 -1.09 0.52 -8.58
C ALA A 46 -0.93 -0.01 -7.14
N ARG A 47 -1.17 -1.31 -6.96
CA ARG A 47 -0.94 -1.98 -5.67
C ARG A 47 0.53 -1.86 -5.24
N SER A 48 1.46 -2.01 -6.18
CA SER A 48 2.90 -1.86 -5.94
C SER A 48 3.30 -0.45 -5.46
N ASN A 49 2.50 0.57 -5.79
CA ASN A 49 2.64 1.90 -5.20
C ASN A 49 2.18 1.89 -3.73
N ALA A 50 0.99 1.32 -3.44
CA ALA A 50 0.45 1.26 -2.10
C ALA A 50 1.42 0.64 -1.08
N GLU A 51 2.08 -0.45 -1.47
CA GLU A 51 3.06 -1.18 -0.63
C GLU A 51 4.19 -0.29 -0.11
N VAL A 52 4.67 0.63 -0.94
CA VAL A 52 5.72 1.58 -0.57
C VAL A 52 5.12 2.82 0.10
N MET A 53 3.94 3.29 -0.35
CA MET A 53 3.31 4.48 0.22
C MET A 53 3.01 4.36 1.71
N TYR A 54 2.58 3.18 2.19
CA TYR A 54 2.40 2.92 3.62
C TYR A 54 3.73 2.91 4.43
N MET A 55 4.88 2.88 3.76
CA MET A 55 6.19 2.99 4.42
C MET A 55 6.75 4.41 4.40
N VAL A 56 6.45 5.19 3.35
CA VAL A 56 7.03 6.53 3.16
C VAL A 56 6.09 7.66 3.52
N GLY A 57 4.84 7.36 3.84
CA GLY A 57 3.86 8.38 4.21
C GLY A 57 2.78 7.84 5.13
N ASP A 58 2.13 8.73 5.84
CA ASP A 58 1.03 8.42 6.76
C ASP A 58 -0.27 9.08 6.30
N THR A 59 -1.37 8.57 6.83
CA THR A 59 -2.73 9.09 6.66
C THR A 59 -3.25 9.67 7.97
N LEU A 60 -4.33 10.48 7.91
CA LEU A 60 -4.93 11.04 9.13
C LEU A 60 -5.51 9.96 10.03
N VAL A 61 -6.10 8.94 9.42
CA VAL A 61 -6.79 7.83 10.09
C VAL A 61 -6.19 6.52 9.58
N ASN A 62 -6.03 5.54 10.46
CA ASN A 62 -5.62 4.19 10.11
C ASN A 62 -6.77 3.19 10.28
N LEU A 63 -6.66 2.05 9.64
CA LEU A 63 -7.56 0.91 9.81
C LEU A 63 -6.82 -0.18 10.58
N ASP A 64 -7.45 -0.69 11.63
CA ASP A 64 -6.90 -1.81 12.40
C ASP A 64 -6.90 -3.10 11.59
N TYR A 65 -6.13 -4.09 12.01
CA TYR A 65 -6.03 -5.41 11.34
C TYR A 65 -7.36 -6.20 11.29
N ASP A 66 -8.35 -5.82 12.10
CA ASP A 66 -9.71 -6.37 12.00
C ASP A 66 -10.48 -5.86 10.77
N MET A 67 -9.92 -4.91 10.01
CA MET A 67 -10.48 -4.27 8.83
C MET A 67 -11.80 -3.53 9.08
N LYS A 68 -12.08 -3.16 10.33
CA LYS A 68 -13.32 -2.51 10.77
C LYS A 68 -13.10 -1.32 11.69
N THR A 69 -12.13 -1.42 12.57
CA THR A 69 -11.87 -0.40 13.60
C THR A 69 -10.96 0.70 13.07
N LEU A 70 -11.46 1.94 13.13
CA LEU A 70 -10.66 3.12 12.81
C LEU A 70 -9.74 3.48 13.98
N LYS A 71 -8.49 3.78 13.68
CA LYS A 71 -7.45 4.14 14.65
C LYS A 71 -6.82 5.48 14.31
N PRO A 72 -6.31 6.22 15.32
CA PRO A 72 -5.48 7.40 15.10
C PRO A 72 -4.30 7.13 14.16
N GLY A 73 -4.01 8.13 13.31
CA GLY A 73 -2.81 8.20 12.49
C GLY A 73 -2.11 9.55 12.74
N LEU A 74 -2.00 10.39 11.70
CA LEU A 74 -1.55 11.78 11.87
C LEU A 74 -2.55 12.63 12.67
N ALA A 75 -3.84 12.25 12.65
CA ALA A 75 -4.83 12.80 13.57
C ALA A 75 -4.86 11.95 14.85
N THR A 76 -4.78 12.60 16.02
CA THR A 76 -4.91 11.98 17.33
C THR A 76 -6.37 11.72 17.70
N SER A 77 -7.28 12.51 17.15
CA SER A 77 -8.73 12.37 17.31
C SER A 77 -9.48 13.14 16.22
N TRP A 78 -10.76 12.83 16.08
CA TRP A 78 -11.65 13.54 15.19
C TRP A 78 -13.08 13.58 15.73
N SER A 79 -13.87 14.53 15.23
CA SER A 79 -15.30 14.61 15.48
C SER A 79 -16.03 14.90 14.15
N VAL A 80 -17.28 14.49 14.09
CA VAL A 80 -18.15 14.71 12.93
C VAL A 80 -19.40 15.46 13.41
N SER A 81 -19.78 16.52 12.67
CA SER A 81 -20.99 17.29 12.97
C SER A 81 -22.25 16.42 12.81
N PRO A 82 -23.36 16.74 13.51
CA PRO A 82 -24.58 15.94 13.45
C PRO A 82 -25.18 15.77 12.04
N ASP A 83 -24.94 16.75 11.15
CA ASP A 83 -25.37 16.71 9.76
C ASP A 83 -24.43 15.89 8.85
N GLY A 84 -23.32 15.37 9.40
CA GLY A 84 -22.33 14.58 8.64
C GLY A 84 -21.53 15.37 7.63
N LEU A 85 -21.54 16.71 7.70
CA LEU A 85 -20.88 17.56 6.71
C LEU A 85 -19.52 18.07 7.13
N THR A 86 -19.27 18.25 8.44
CA THR A 86 -18.03 18.84 8.94
C THR A 86 -17.27 17.82 9.79
N TYR A 87 -16.03 17.55 9.41
CA TYR A 87 -15.08 16.71 10.13
C TYR A 87 -13.99 17.60 10.71
N THR A 88 -13.78 17.55 12.03
CA THR A 88 -12.70 18.29 12.71
C THR A 88 -11.66 17.32 13.21
N PHE A 89 -10.43 17.42 12.72
CA PHE A 89 -9.29 16.58 13.08
C PHE A 89 -8.35 17.33 14.00
N LYS A 90 -7.91 16.68 15.09
CA LYS A 90 -6.80 17.14 15.93
C LYS A 90 -5.54 16.41 15.51
N LEU A 91 -4.56 17.13 15.02
CA LEU A 91 -3.34 16.61 14.45
C LEU A 91 -2.24 16.46 15.50
N ARG A 92 -1.30 15.55 15.26
CA ARG A 92 -0.05 15.45 16.03
C ARG A 92 0.80 16.71 15.82
N PRO A 93 1.41 17.28 16.89
CA PRO A 93 2.22 18.48 16.77
C PRO A 93 3.70 18.20 16.43
N ASP A 94 4.13 16.94 16.50
CA ASP A 94 5.52 16.48 16.45
C ASP A 94 5.93 15.83 15.11
N VAL A 95 5.08 15.85 14.11
CA VAL A 95 5.32 15.23 12.80
C VAL A 95 6.18 16.10 11.91
N THR A 96 7.15 15.47 11.23
CA THR A 96 7.93 16.09 10.16
C THR A 96 7.87 15.27 8.87
N PHE A 97 8.04 15.93 7.76
CA PHE A 97 8.36 15.27 6.49
C PHE A 97 9.81 14.78 6.50
N CYS A 98 10.17 13.89 5.58
CA CYS A 98 11.54 13.41 5.40
C CYS A 98 12.55 14.55 5.15
N SER A 99 12.11 15.65 4.53
CA SER A 99 12.91 16.87 4.36
C SER A 99 13.21 17.61 5.67
N GLY A 100 12.61 17.19 6.79
CA GLY A 100 12.66 17.90 8.07
C GLY A 100 11.63 19.03 8.20
N LYS A 101 10.86 19.34 7.16
CA LYS A 101 9.79 20.32 7.23
C LYS A 101 8.70 19.84 8.21
N LYS A 102 8.27 20.73 9.12
CA LYS A 102 7.18 20.42 10.05
C LYS A 102 5.85 20.25 9.30
N MET A 103 5.09 19.23 9.67
CA MET A 103 3.71 19.06 9.21
C MET A 103 2.78 19.81 10.17
N THR A 104 1.96 20.69 9.64
CA THR A 104 0.85 21.35 10.35
C THR A 104 -0.45 21.14 9.58
N ALA A 105 -1.57 21.62 10.11
CA ALA A 105 -2.85 21.57 9.41
C ALA A 105 -2.81 22.28 8.04
N LYS A 106 -1.92 23.28 7.87
CA LYS A 106 -1.70 23.94 6.59
C LYS A 106 -1.10 23.00 5.55
N GLU A 107 -0.12 22.19 5.92
CA GLU A 107 0.49 21.21 5.03
C GLU A 107 -0.50 20.09 4.65
N VAL A 108 -1.31 19.64 5.61
CA VAL A 108 -2.37 18.65 5.34
C VAL A 108 -3.40 19.22 4.37
N ALA A 109 -3.88 20.45 4.61
CA ALA A 109 -4.80 21.12 3.70
C ALA A 109 -4.20 21.25 2.30
N ALA A 110 -2.96 21.72 2.17
CA ALA A 110 -2.28 21.90 0.90
C ALA A 110 -2.09 20.54 0.15
N SER A 111 -1.83 19.45 0.88
CA SER A 111 -1.76 18.11 0.29
C SER A 111 -3.08 17.67 -0.33
N TYR A 112 -4.19 17.87 0.37
CA TYR A 112 -5.51 17.49 -0.11
C TYR A 112 -6.03 18.42 -1.21
N GLU A 113 -5.79 19.74 -1.09
CA GLU A 113 -6.09 20.71 -2.16
C GLU A 113 -5.34 20.38 -3.45
N ARG A 114 -4.05 19.96 -3.34
CA ARG A 114 -3.29 19.45 -4.49
C ARG A 114 -4.00 18.28 -5.16
N TRP A 115 -4.54 17.33 -4.40
CA TRP A 115 -5.25 16.19 -5.00
C TRP A 115 -6.52 16.64 -5.73
N LEU A 116 -7.25 17.62 -5.19
CA LEU A 116 -8.47 18.19 -5.80
C LEU A 116 -8.17 19.04 -7.02
N ASP A 117 -6.99 19.69 -7.09
CA ASP A 117 -6.60 20.57 -8.17
C ASP A 117 -6.70 19.82 -9.53
N PRO A 118 -7.42 20.40 -10.53
CA PRO A 118 -7.48 19.84 -11.88
C PRO A 118 -6.12 19.65 -12.54
N GLU A 119 -5.17 20.55 -12.31
CA GLU A 119 -3.83 20.48 -12.89
C GLU A 119 -3.01 19.29 -12.36
N THR A 120 -3.33 18.81 -11.16
CA THR A 120 -2.73 17.60 -10.62
C THR A 120 -3.14 16.36 -11.42
N LYS A 121 -4.32 16.39 -12.09
CA LYS A 121 -4.91 15.23 -12.77
C LYS A 121 -5.00 14.01 -11.84
N GLY A 122 -5.33 14.28 -10.57
CA GLY A 122 -5.43 13.25 -9.54
C GLY A 122 -6.49 12.21 -9.88
N LEU A 123 -6.16 10.94 -9.60
CA LEU A 123 -7.06 9.81 -9.78
C LEU A 123 -7.97 9.66 -8.55
N VAL A 124 -9.07 8.93 -8.73
CA VAL A 124 -10.01 8.49 -7.69
C VAL A 124 -10.43 9.59 -6.69
N LYS A 125 -10.57 10.83 -7.14
CA LYS A 125 -10.95 12.01 -6.32
C LYS A 125 -12.28 11.82 -5.57
N TRP A 126 -13.16 10.94 -6.05
CA TRP A 126 -14.43 10.61 -5.39
C TRP A 126 -14.24 10.09 -3.95
N ARG A 127 -13.05 9.54 -3.64
CA ARG A 127 -12.71 9.08 -2.29
C ARG A 127 -12.62 10.20 -1.25
N MET A 128 -12.51 11.44 -1.72
CA MET A 128 -12.52 12.63 -0.86
C MET A 128 -13.94 13.10 -0.52
N GLY A 129 -14.98 12.50 -1.13
CA GLY A 129 -16.34 13.03 -1.08
C GLY A 129 -16.50 14.33 -1.90
N ASP A 130 -17.66 14.95 -1.80
CA ASP A 130 -17.94 16.25 -2.45
C ASP A 130 -17.43 17.39 -1.53
N VAL A 131 -16.15 17.70 -1.63
CA VAL A 131 -15.48 18.68 -0.75
C VAL A 131 -16.00 20.08 -1.03
N ASP A 132 -16.41 20.76 0.04
CA ASP A 132 -16.71 22.19 0.04
C ASP A 132 -15.43 23.01 0.33
N LYS A 133 -14.80 22.71 1.48
CA LYS A 133 -13.62 23.44 1.94
C LYS A 133 -12.77 22.61 2.90
N ILE A 134 -11.46 22.80 2.82
CA ILE A 134 -10.49 22.27 3.80
C ILE A 134 -9.81 23.46 4.45
N THR A 135 -9.96 23.60 5.78
CA THR A 135 -9.52 24.82 6.49
C THR A 135 -8.57 24.44 7.62
N PRO A 136 -7.31 24.88 7.57
CA PRO A 136 -6.44 24.87 8.74
C PRO A 136 -6.92 25.93 9.73
N VAL A 137 -7.50 25.51 10.85
CA VAL A 137 -8.01 26.42 11.91
C VAL A 137 -6.87 26.98 12.73
N ASP A 138 -5.94 26.12 13.06
CA ASP A 138 -4.66 26.42 13.71
C ASP A 138 -3.61 25.38 13.25
N ASP A 139 -2.41 25.37 13.84
CA ASP A 139 -1.32 24.45 13.44
C ASP A 139 -1.67 22.96 13.60
N VAL A 140 -2.58 22.64 14.50
CA VAL A 140 -2.93 21.24 14.87
C VAL A 140 -4.43 20.93 14.73
N THR A 141 -5.20 21.83 14.14
CA THR A 141 -6.64 21.64 13.92
C THR A 141 -6.99 21.83 12.45
N LEU A 142 -7.49 20.78 11.83
CA LEU A 142 -8.00 20.81 10.45
C LEU A 142 -9.51 20.62 10.45
N GLU A 143 -10.22 21.50 9.78
CA GLU A 143 -11.62 21.34 9.46
C GLU A 143 -11.77 20.91 7.99
N TYR A 144 -12.50 19.81 7.78
CA TYR A 144 -12.79 19.24 6.46
C TYR A 144 -14.29 19.26 6.23
N LYS A 145 -14.77 20.12 5.34
CA LYS A 145 -16.19 20.33 5.08
C LYS A 145 -16.61 19.75 3.73
N LEU A 146 -17.71 19.04 3.74
CA LEU A 146 -18.36 18.43 2.58
C LEU A 146 -19.61 19.25 2.19
N LYS A 147 -19.97 19.21 0.89
CA LYS A 147 -21.25 19.69 0.38
C LYS A 147 -22.40 18.72 0.59
N LYS A 148 -22.08 17.41 0.70
CA LYS A 148 -23.03 16.33 0.94
C LYS A 148 -22.42 15.32 1.91
N PRO A 149 -23.25 14.68 2.77
CA PRO A 149 -22.75 13.64 3.67
C PRO A 149 -22.08 12.50 2.88
N PHE A 150 -20.94 12.02 3.39
CA PHE A 150 -20.20 10.90 2.84
C PHE A 150 -19.73 10.01 4.00
N SER A 151 -20.57 9.07 4.42
CA SER A 151 -20.34 8.22 5.58
C SER A 151 -19.07 7.38 5.53
N GLU A 152 -18.57 7.10 4.33
CA GLU A 152 -17.36 6.32 4.11
C GLU A 152 -16.07 7.14 4.27
N LEU A 153 -16.14 8.48 4.41
CA LEU A 153 -14.96 9.35 4.33
C LEU A 153 -13.82 8.87 5.24
N LEU A 154 -14.10 8.55 6.50
CA LEU A 154 -13.05 8.12 7.43
C LEU A 154 -12.39 6.81 7.01
N TYR A 155 -13.14 5.86 6.45
CA TYR A 155 -12.59 4.62 5.88
C TYR A 155 -11.79 4.89 4.61
N GLN A 156 -12.24 5.81 3.75
CA GLN A 156 -11.46 6.22 2.59
C GLN A 156 -10.14 6.89 3.01
N MET A 157 -10.15 7.67 4.10
CA MET A 157 -8.96 8.31 4.64
C MET A 157 -7.91 7.34 5.20
N THR A 158 -8.23 6.06 5.39
CA THR A 158 -7.24 5.03 5.75
C THR A 158 -6.44 4.53 4.56
N GLN A 159 -6.89 4.83 3.34
CA GLN A 159 -6.26 4.35 2.12
C GLN A 159 -5.05 5.23 1.75
N TYR A 160 -4.01 4.62 1.19
CA TYR A 160 -2.77 5.32 0.81
C TYR A 160 -2.97 6.52 -0.12
N PHE A 161 -4.10 6.64 -0.81
CA PHE A 161 -4.47 7.81 -1.59
C PHE A 161 -4.55 9.09 -0.76
N HIS A 162 -4.90 8.96 0.52
CA HIS A 162 -4.96 10.05 1.50
C HIS A 162 -3.63 10.29 2.22
N THR A 163 -2.53 9.70 1.76
CA THR A 163 -1.20 10.00 2.27
C THR A 163 -0.93 11.49 2.19
N VAL A 164 -0.50 12.07 3.31
CA VAL A 164 -0.12 13.49 3.35
C VAL A 164 1.25 13.65 2.70
N VAL A 165 1.32 14.47 1.66
CA VAL A 165 2.53 14.76 0.89
C VAL A 165 2.97 16.20 1.07
N ASN A 166 4.26 16.47 0.95
CA ASN A 166 4.76 17.84 0.87
C ASN A 166 4.35 18.48 -0.46
N ALA A 167 3.23 19.22 -0.45
CA ALA A 167 2.65 19.84 -1.64
C ALA A 167 3.57 20.91 -2.26
N GLU A 168 4.42 21.56 -1.45
CA GLU A 168 5.41 22.52 -1.95
C GLU A 168 6.48 21.81 -2.78
N GLN A 169 7.05 20.72 -2.29
CA GLN A 169 7.99 19.91 -3.07
C GLN A 169 7.32 19.35 -4.33
N ALA A 170 6.07 18.89 -4.21
CA ALA A 170 5.33 18.37 -5.36
C ALA A 170 5.12 19.45 -6.43
N LYS A 171 4.89 20.70 -6.03
CA LYS A 171 4.80 21.85 -6.95
C LYS A 171 6.15 22.17 -7.60
N GLN A 172 7.24 22.16 -6.83
CA GLN A 172 8.60 22.42 -7.34
C GLN A 172 9.05 21.38 -8.36
N LEU A 173 8.77 20.10 -8.10
CA LEU A 173 9.15 18.99 -8.97
C LEU A 173 8.20 18.78 -10.15
N GLY A 174 6.94 19.23 -10.04
CA GLY A 174 5.96 19.07 -11.11
C GLY A 174 5.76 17.61 -11.52
N ALA A 175 6.10 17.27 -12.77
CA ALA A 175 5.98 15.91 -13.31
C ALA A 175 6.97 14.91 -12.68
N ASP A 176 8.05 15.40 -12.11
CA ASP A 176 9.11 14.59 -11.49
C ASP A 176 8.75 14.18 -10.03
N PHE A 177 7.70 14.74 -9.43
CA PHE A 177 7.23 14.31 -8.11
C PHE A 177 6.72 12.86 -8.17
N GLY A 178 7.20 12.04 -7.25
CA GLY A 178 6.93 10.61 -7.25
C GLY A 178 7.67 9.81 -8.33
N VAL A 179 8.58 10.46 -9.07
CA VAL A 179 9.49 9.85 -10.04
C VAL A 179 10.94 10.03 -9.59
N LYS A 180 11.37 11.27 -9.35
CA LYS A 180 12.73 11.58 -8.90
C LYS A 180 12.82 11.69 -7.38
N ALA A 181 11.78 12.18 -6.73
CA ALA A 181 11.72 12.30 -5.28
C ALA A 181 10.28 12.24 -4.77
N PHE A 182 10.15 11.88 -3.51
CA PHE A 182 8.91 11.89 -2.74
C PHE A 182 9.22 12.32 -1.31
N ASP A 183 8.44 13.24 -0.77
CA ASP A 183 8.58 13.75 0.59
C ASP A 183 7.28 13.51 1.36
N GLY A 184 7.30 12.49 2.19
CA GLY A 184 6.19 12.08 3.05
C GLY A 184 6.60 12.06 4.51
N THR A 185 5.70 11.59 5.36
CA THR A 185 5.81 11.61 6.82
C THR A 185 6.09 10.23 7.43
N GLY A 186 6.21 9.18 6.61
CA GLY A 186 6.29 7.80 7.06
C GLY A 186 7.59 7.41 7.76
N PRO A 187 7.67 6.17 8.30
CA PRO A 187 8.85 5.65 8.99
C PRO A 187 10.10 5.52 8.13
N PHE A 188 9.94 5.57 6.80
CA PHE A 188 11.03 5.56 5.83
C PHE A 188 10.92 6.72 4.86
N CYS A 189 12.07 7.16 4.37
CA CYS A 189 12.21 8.16 3.32
C CYS A 189 12.64 7.49 2.02
N MET A 190 12.12 7.96 0.89
CA MET A 190 12.55 7.48 -0.42
C MET A 190 13.95 8.02 -0.73
N GLU A 191 14.94 7.13 -0.82
CA GLU A 191 16.31 7.47 -1.23
C GLU A 191 16.42 7.50 -2.75
N SER A 192 15.91 6.45 -3.43
CA SER A 192 15.95 6.36 -4.88
C SER A 192 14.91 5.39 -5.43
N TRP A 193 14.56 5.59 -6.68
CA TRP A 193 13.80 4.64 -7.49
C TRP A 193 14.42 4.50 -8.88
N THR A 194 14.81 3.28 -9.21
CA THR A 194 15.25 2.90 -10.56
C THR A 194 14.15 2.04 -11.18
N PRO A 195 13.37 2.56 -12.14
CA PRO A 195 12.25 1.85 -12.73
C PRO A 195 12.62 0.45 -13.23
N ARG A 196 11.79 -0.53 -12.88
CA ARG A 196 11.94 -1.96 -13.21
C ARG A 196 13.17 -2.65 -12.59
N ASP A 197 13.85 -2.00 -11.66
CA ASP A 197 14.96 -2.57 -10.91
C ASP A 197 14.67 -2.53 -9.40
N SER A 198 14.71 -1.35 -8.80
CA SER A 198 14.60 -1.26 -7.35
C SER A 198 14.11 0.09 -6.83
N THR A 199 13.55 0.04 -5.64
CA THR A 199 13.25 1.22 -4.81
C THR A 199 14.00 1.08 -3.49
N VAL A 200 14.76 2.10 -3.14
CA VAL A 200 15.56 2.15 -1.90
C VAL A 200 14.93 3.14 -0.94
N LEU A 201 14.65 2.66 0.26
CA LEU A 201 14.11 3.45 1.35
C LEU A 201 15.10 3.46 2.50
N THR A 202 15.28 4.61 3.14
CA THR A 202 16.11 4.78 4.33
C THR A 202 15.25 5.17 5.53
N LYS A 203 15.66 4.77 6.73
CA LYS A 203 14.98 5.12 7.97
C LYS A 203 14.78 6.63 8.08
N HIS A 204 13.57 7.08 8.37
CA HIS A 204 13.28 8.48 8.69
C HIS A 204 13.82 8.82 10.07
N ALA A 205 14.90 9.59 10.12
CA ALA A 205 15.49 10.01 11.38
C ALA A 205 14.51 10.91 12.15
N GLY A 206 14.14 10.48 13.35
CA GLY A 206 13.20 11.23 14.19
C GLY A 206 11.73 10.81 14.09
N TYR A 207 11.37 9.85 13.23
CA TYR A 207 10.03 9.25 13.22
C TYR A 207 9.72 8.60 14.57
N LYS A 208 8.68 9.08 15.26
CA LYS A 208 8.27 8.59 16.60
C LYS A 208 6.76 8.51 16.78
N TRP A 209 6.00 8.72 15.70
CA TRP A 209 4.54 8.79 15.71
C TRP A 209 3.86 7.58 15.05
N GLY A 210 4.55 6.45 15.01
CA GLY A 210 3.99 5.21 14.50
C GLY A 210 2.63 4.92 15.14
N PRO A 211 1.63 4.53 14.34
CA PRO A 211 0.28 4.29 14.84
C PRO A 211 0.24 3.06 15.74
N ASP A 212 -0.72 3.03 16.68
CA ASP A 212 -0.90 1.94 17.64
C ASP A 212 -1.11 0.56 17.00
N ILE A 213 -1.56 0.52 15.73
CA ILE A 213 -1.70 -0.71 14.96
C ILE A 213 -0.37 -1.49 14.82
N TYR A 214 0.77 -0.83 15.00
CA TYR A 214 2.08 -1.49 14.99
C TYR A 214 2.49 -2.07 16.37
N ALA A 215 1.52 -2.38 17.22
CA ALA A 215 1.74 -3.03 18.52
C ALA A 215 2.79 -2.32 19.41
N GLY A 216 2.79 -0.98 19.40
CA GLY A 216 3.70 -0.15 20.18
C GLY A 216 5.08 0.07 19.54
N VAL A 217 5.29 -0.41 18.32
CA VAL A 217 6.50 -0.08 17.54
C VAL A 217 6.30 1.30 16.90
N THR A 218 6.93 2.32 17.47
CA THR A 218 6.78 3.72 17.05
C THR A 218 7.84 4.18 16.06
N GLU A 219 8.89 3.41 15.83
CA GLU A 219 9.99 3.73 14.92
C GLU A 219 10.47 2.53 14.11
N ALA A 220 11.06 2.78 12.94
CA ALA A 220 11.61 1.73 12.09
C ALA A 220 12.73 0.93 12.82
N GLN A 221 12.66 -0.40 12.73
CA GLN A 221 13.60 -1.31 13.38
C GLN A 221 14.80 -1.68 12.48
N VAL A 222 14.76 -1.24 11.22
CA VAL A 222 15.82 -1.43 10.22
C VAL A 222 16.20 -0.07 9.62
N ASP A 223 17.44 0.03 9.10
CA ASP A 223 17.97 1.30 8.59
C ASP A 223 17.64 1.51 7.11
N LYS A 224 17.47 0.43 6.37
CA LYS A 224 17.23 0.45 4.92
C LYS A 224 16.28 -0.67 4.49
N VAL A 225 15.39 -0.36 3.55
CA VAL A 225 14.56 -1.34 2.85
C VAL A 225 14.80 -1.20 1.35
N ILE A 226 15.06 -2.32 0.69
CA ILE A 226 15.24 -2.39 -0.77
C ILE A 226 14.12 -3.23 -1.34
N TRP A 227 13.23 -2.61 -2.11
CA TRP A 227 12.24 -3.29 -2.93
C TRP A 227 12.84 -3.61 -4.28
N LYS A 228 13.12 -4.89 -4.56
CA LYS A 228 13.73 -5.34 -5.80
C LYS A 228 12.68 -5.98 -6.71
N VAL A 229 12.63 -5.53 -7.96
CA VAL A 229 11.69 -6.05 -8.95
C VAL A 229 12.29 -7.30 -9.61
N VAL A 230 11.64 -8.44 -9.41
CA VAL A 230 12.04 -9.75 -9.96
C VAL A 230 10.78 -10.40 -10.53
N PRO A 231 10.46 -10.18 -11.83
CA PRO A 231 9.21 -10.65 -12.43
C PRO A 231 9.07 -12.18 -12.46
N GLU A 232 10.17 -12.89 -12.60
CA GLU A 232 10.17 -14.34 -12.75
C GLU A 232 9.99 -15.03 -11.38
N GLU A 233 8.99 -15.91 -11.27
CA GLU A 233 8.55 -16.55 -10.02
C GLU A 233 9.62 -17.44 -9.39
N ASN A 234 10.25 -18.32 -10.18
CA ASN A 234 11.26 -19.24 -9.67
C ASN A 234 12.48 -18.48 -9.12
N THR A 235 12.83 -17.36 -9.75
CA THR A 235 13.93 -16.50 -9.30
C THR A 235 13.60 -15.85 -7.96
N ARG A 236 12.34 -15.42 -7.72
CA ARG A 236 11.92 -14.89 -6.41
C ARG A 236 11.98 -15.96 -5.33
N VAL A 237 11.47 -17.17 -5.61
CA VAL A 237 11.53 -18.30 -4.67
C VAL A 237 12.97 -18.67 -4.35
N THR A 238 13.84 -18.74 -5.37
CA THR A 238 15.26 -19.04 -5.18
C THR A 238 15.98 -17.97 -4.37
N ALA A 239 15.74 -16.69 -4.66
CA ALA A 239 16.33 -15.58 -3.90
C ALA A 239 15.95 -15.65 -2.41
N LEU A 240 14.69 -15.99 -2.10
CA LEU A 240 14.22 -16.16 -0.71
C LEU A 240 14.87 -17.37 -0.04
N THR A 241 14.88 -18.54 -0.68
CA THR A 241 15.41 -19.78 -0.10
C THR A 241 16.92 -19.79 0.03
N ALA A 242 17.63 -19.06 -0.84
CA ALA A 242 19.08 -18.86 -0.79
C ALA A 242 19.53 -17.74 0.15
N GLY A 243 18.59 -17.03 0.81
CA GLY A 243 18.91 -15.88 1.69
C GLY A 243 19.44 -14.65 0.94
N GLN A 244 19.16 -14.53 -0.35
CA GLN A 244 19.47 -13.34 -1.16
C GLN A 244 18.39 -12.25 -1.05
N ALA A 245 17.22 -12.63 -0.54
CA ALA A 245 16.14 -11.75 -0.16
C ALA A 245 15.62 -12.16 1.22
N ASP A 246 15.24 -11.16 2.02
CA ASP A 246 14.69 -11.36 3.37
C ASP A 246 13.18 -11.59 3.35
N ALA A 247 12.50 -11.08 2.35
CA ALA A 247 11.06 -11.24 2.18
C ALA A 247 10.67 -11.29 0.69
N SER A 248 9.56 -11.98 0.43
CA SER A 248 8.89 -11.98 -0.88
C SER A 248 7.41 -11.82 -0.66
N GLN A 249 6.78 -10.96 -1.48
CA GLN A 249 5.32 -10.91 -1.56
C GLN A 249 4.83 -11.79 -2.72
N TYR A 250 3.61 -12.33 -2.56
CA TYR A 250 2.93 -13.08 -3.61
C TYR A 250 3.79 -14.20 -4.18
N VAL A 251 4.27 -15.07 -3.28
CA VAL A 251 4.92 -16.30 -3.71
C VAL A 251 3.93 -17.18 -4.48
N PRO A 252 4.38 -17.86 -5.53
CA PRO A 252 3.49 -18.68 -6.35
C PRO A 252 2.89 -19.83 -5.55
N TYR A 253 1.62 -20.15 -5.80
CA TYR A 253 0.90 -21.19 -5.05
C TYR A 253 1.57 -22.57 -5.09
N TRP A 254 2.20 -22.92 -6.22
CA TRP A 254 2.90 -24.20 -6.37
C TRP A 254 4.07 -24.38 -5.38
N SER A 255 4.70 -23.30 -4.96
CA SER A 255 5.85 -23.32 -4.02
C SER A 255 5.44 -23.32 -2.54
N LEU A 256 4.19 -23.01 -2.22
CA LEU A 256 3.77 -22.76 -0.83
C LEU A 256 3.99 -23.93 0.10
N LYS A 257 3.72 -25.18 -0.36
CA LYS A 257 3.91 -26.37 0.46
C LYS A 257 5.38 -26.54 0.87
N GLU A 258 6.30 -26.31 -0.06
CA GLU A 258 7.75 -26.39 0.19
C GLU A 258 8.21 -25.26 1.11
N LEU A 259 7.79 -24.00 0.83
CA LEU A 259 8.15 -22.85 1.65
C LEU A 259 7.62 -22.98 3.08
N MET A 260 6.40 -23.47 3.28
CA MET A 260 5.81 -23.71 4.61
C MET A 260 6.50 -24.83 5.37
N ALA A 261 7.09 -25.81 4.68
CA ALA A 261 7.87 -26.88 5.29
C ALA A 261 9.30 -26.44 5.69
N ASN A 262 9.78 -25.34 5.13
CA ASN A 262 11.11 -24.80 5.42
C ASN A 262 11.10 -24.04 6.76
N LYS A 263 11.73 -24.61 7.78
CA LYS A 263 11.78 -24.06 9.15
C LYS A 263 12.55 -22.72 9.26
N SER A 264 13.33 -22.36 8.26
CA SER A 264 14.05 -21.08 8.23
C SER A 264 13.19 -19.92 7.71
N LEU A 265 12.00 -20.22 7.16
CA LEU A 265 11.09 -19.25 6.60
C LEU A 265 9.81 -19.14 7.44
N ASN A 266 9.26 -17.94 7.52
CA ASN A 266 7.93 -17.69 8.05
C ASN A 266 6.99 -17.38 6.90
N VAL A 267 6.03 -18.26 6.62
CA VAL A 267 5.02 -18.06 5.59
C VAL A 267 3.75 -17.55 6.24
N SER A 268 3.42 -16.29 5.99
CA SER A 268 2.23 -15.63 6.51
C SER A 268 1.13 -15.62 5.46
N LYS A 269 -0.08 -16.01 5.83
CA LYS A 269 -1.28 -15.91 5.02
C LYS A 269 -2.06 -14.68 5.48
N ALA A 270 -2.33 -13.74 4.57
CA ALA A 270 -3.28 -12.68 4.85
C ALA A 270 -4.70 -13.24 4.77
N GLU A 271 -5.42 -13.23 5.89
CA GLU A 271 -6.82 -13.68 5.94
C GLU A 271 -7.82 -12.54 5.70
N ASN A 272 -7.37 -11.31 5.88
CA ASN A 272 -8.17 -10.10 5.71
C ASN A 272 -7.88 -9.44 4.37
N TYR A 273 -8.51 -9.93 3.32
CA TYR A 273 -8.43 -9.35 1.98
C TYR A 273 -9.84 -8.95 1.53
N PHE A 274 -9.89 -7.94 0.65
CA PHE A 274 -11.15 -7.30 0.25
C PHE A 274 -11.45 -7.45 -1.25
N TRP A 275 -10.78 -8.40 -1.92
CA TRP A 275 -11.02 -8.65 -3.34
C TRP A 275 -10.87 -10.13 -3.69
N SER A 276 -11.54 -10.51 -4.76
CA SER A 276 -11.50 -11.86 -5.34
C SER A 276 -11.16 -11.79 -6.82
N TYR A 277 -10.69 -12.90 -7.36
CA TYR A 277 -10.63 -13.06 -8.80
C TYR A 277 -12.03 -13.25 -9.35
N PHE A 278 -12.38 -12.52 -10.40
CA PHE A 278 -13.70 -12.61 -11.04
C PHE A 278 -13.59 -12.37 -12.53
N ILE A 279 -14.59 -12.87 -13.28
CA ILE A 279 -14.77 -12.58 -14.70
C ILE A 279 -15.87 -11.53 -14.81
N GLY A 280 -15.52 -10.34 -15.32
CA GLY A 280 -16.48 -9.28 -15.61
C GLY A 280 -17.01 -9.42 -17.05
N PHE A 281 -18.34 -9.30 -17.22
CA PHE A 281 -18.96 -9.29 -18.53
C PHE A 281 -19.15 -7.86 -19.02
N LYS A 282 -18.73 -7.61 -20.26
CA LYS A 282 -19.02 -6.35 -20.95
C LYS A 282 -20.44 -6.44 -21.55
N ILE A 283 -21.44 -6.05 -20.79
CA ILE A 283 -22.87 -6.29 -21.05
C ILE A 283 -23.44 -5.54 -22.26
N ASP A 284 -22.72 -4.59 -22.85
CA ASP A 284 -23.04 -3.94 -24.12
C ASP A 284 -22.67 -4.79 -25.36
N LYS A 285 -22.03 -5.94 -25.16
CA LYS A 285 -21.75 -6.89 -26.23
C LYS A 285 -22.88 -7.87 -26.39
N GLU A 286 -23.33 -8.04 -27.66
CA GLU A 286 -24.47 -8.88 -28.06
C GLU A 286 -24.46 -10.27 -27.40
N MET A 287 -23.35 -10.97 -27.46
CA MET A 287 -23.20 -12.33 -26.91
C MET A 287 -23.54 -12.42 -25.41
N VAL A 288 -23.21 -11.43 -24.62
CA VAL A 288 -23.34 -11.43 -23.14
C VAL A 288 -24.32 -10.37 -22.63
N SER A 289 -25.04 -9.70 -23.52
CA SER A 289 -26.10 -8.74 -23.14
C SER A 289 -27.29 -9.42 -22.47
N ASP A 290 -27.64 -10.63 -22.91
CA ASP A 290 -28.68 -11.43 -22.30
C ASP A 290 -28.24 -11.97 -20.93
N ILE A 291 -29.05 -11.73 -19.89
CA ILE A 291 -28.78 -12.19 -18.55
C ILE A 291 -28.72 -13.72 -18.44
N ARG A 292 -29.52 -14.44 -19.27
CA ARG A 292 -29.55 -15.91 -19.27
C ARG A 292 -28.23 -16.50 -19.71
N VAL A 293 -27.55 -15.88 -20.68
CA VAL A 293 -26.20 -16.28 -21.10
C VAL A 293 -25.19 -16.11 -19.95
N ARG A 294 -25.21 -14.97 -19.26
CA ARG A 294 -24.32 -14.74 -18.11
C ARG A 294 -24.58 -15.72 -16.97
N GLN A 295 -25.85 -16.02 -16.70
CA GLN A 295 -26.24 -17.02 -15.69
C GLN A 295 -25.78 -18.42 -16.10
N ALA A 296 -25.96 -18.79 -17.37
CA ALA A 296 -25.50 -20.07 -17.91
C ALA A 296 -23.99 -20.26 -17.76
N ILE A 297 -23.20 -19.23 -18.09
CA ILE A 297 -21.74 -19.27 -17.90
C ILE A 297 -21.37 -19.50 -16.44
N ASN A 298 -22.05 -18.82 -15.49
CA ASN A 298 -21.80 -19.04 -14.07
C ASN A 298 -22.14 -20.47 -13.61
N LEU A 299 -23.22 -21.06 -14.14
CA LEU A 299 -23.67 -22.41 -13.81
C LEU A 299 -22.84 -23.51 -14.48
N ALA A 300 -22.19 -23.19 -15.59
CA ALA A 300 -21.36 -24.16 -16.33
C ALA A 300 -19.95 -24.32 -15.76
N VAL A 301 -19.53 -23.45 -14.82
CA VAL A 301 -18.17 -23.41 -14.30
C VAL A 301 -18.11 -24.08 -12.93
N ASP A 302 -17.33 -25.12 -12.80
CA ASP A 302 -16.93 -25.68 -11.51
C ASP A 302 -15.85 -24.79 -10.89
N GLN A 303 -16.30 -23.81 -10.10
CA GLN A 303 -15.41 -22.83 -9.43
C GLN A 303 -14.49 -23.50 -8.43
N LYS A 304 -14.94 -24.58 -7.75
CA LYS A 304 -14.12 -25.31 -6.77
C LYS A 304 -12.99 -26.06 -7.45
N ALA A 305 -13.28 -26.79 -8.54
CA ALA A 305 -12.25 -27.48 -9.29
C ALA A 305 -11.20 -26.52 -9.86
N ILE A 306 -11.62 -25.36 -10.37
CA ILE A 306 -10.71 -24.32 -10.85
C ILE A 306 -9.85 -23.78 -9.69
N ALA A 307 -10.47 -23.42 -8.56
CA ALA A 307 -9.72 -22.91 -7.39
C ALA A 307 -8.68 -23.93 -6.94
N ASP A 308 -9.07 -25.20 -6.79
CA ASP A 308 -8.14 -26.26 -6.37
C ASP A 308 -7.00 -26.47 -7.37
N ALA A 309 -7.30 -26.51 -8.65
CA ALA A 309 -6.31 -26.76 -9.71
C ALA A 309 -5.29 -25.61 -9.84
N VAL A 310 -5.77 -24.36 -9.82
CA VAL A 310 -4.94 -23.19 -10.08
C VAL A 310 -4.17 -22.75 -8.82
N THR A 311 -4.79 -22.90 -7.63
CA THR A 311 -4.19 -22.45 -6.38
C THR A 311 -3.69 -23.57 -5.49
N PHE A 312 -3.67 -24.81 -5.97
CA PHE A 312 -3.21 -25.97 -5.20
C PHE A 312 -3.93 -26.16 -3.85
N GLY A 313 -5.21 -25.76 -3.78
CA GLY A 313 -6.04 -25.80 -2.59
C GLY A 313 -5.84 -24.64 -1.60
N PHE A 314 -5.12 -23.60 -1.99
CA PHE A 314 -4.89 -22.42 -1.13
C PHE A 314 -5.94 -21.32 -1.28
N ALA A 315 -6.93 -21.47 -2.17
CA ALA A 315 -8.04 -20.54 -2.31
C ALA A 315 -9.40 -21.28 -2.28
N GLU A 316 -10.43 -20.51 -1.95
CA GLU A 316 -11.81 -20.98 -1.90
C GLU A 316 -12.67 -20.23 -2.93
N PRO A 317 -13.75 -20.83 -3.47
CA PRO A 317 -14.69 -20.12 -4.30
C PRO A 317 -15.30 -18.93 -3.57
N ALA A 318 -15.37 -17.79 -4.25
CA ALA A 318 -16.00 -16.59 -3.69
C ALA A 318 -17.52 -16.64 -3.93
N ASN A 319 -18.30 -16.60 -2.85
CA ASN A 319 -19.77 -16.63 -2.93
C ASN A 319 -20.38 -15.26 -3.26
N THR A 320 -19.64 -14.17 -3.06
CA THR A 320 -20.08 -12.79 -3.35
C THR A 320 -18.90 -11.93 -3.75
N MET A 321 -19.18 -10.72 -4.29
CA MET A 321 -18.14 -9.71 -4.55
C MET A 321 -17.52 -9.19 -3.26
N LEU A 322 -18.31 -9.07 -2.19
CA LEU A 322 -17.81 -8.72 -0.86
C LEU A 322 -17.46 -10.00 -0.10
N LEU A 323 -16.25 -10.09 0.37
CA LEU A 323 -15.75 -11.24 1.13
C LEU A 323 -16.17 -11.16 2.61
N PRO A 324 -16.19 -12.29 3.33
CA PRO A 324 -16.60 -12.31 4.75
C PRO A 324 -15.81 -11.39 5.68
N THR A 325 -14.61 -11.00 5.27
CA THR A 325 -13.68 -10.16 6.02
C THR A 325 -13.93 -8.66 5.86
N VAL A 326 -14.73 -8.24 4.87
CA VAL A 326 -14.99 -6.81 4.66
C VAL A 326 -16.18 -6.32 5.44
N LEU A 327 -16.21 -5.01 5.71
CA LEU A 327 -17.35 -4.32 6.28
C LEU A 327 -18.57 -4.49 5.35
N ASP A 328 -19.76 -4.60 5.94
CA ASP A 328 -21.02 -4.75 5.22
C ASP A 328 -21.19 -6.07 4.43
N PHE A 329 -20.36 -7.07 4.67
CA PHE A 329 -20.60 -8.41 4.16
C PHE A 329 -21.96 -8.94 4.61
N ASN A 330 -22.78 -9.35 3.65
CA ASN A 330 -24.09 -9.94 3.94
C ASN A 330 -24.04 -11.47 3.77
N PRO A 331 -24.03 -12.24 4.86
CA PRO A 331 -23.95 -13.71 4.80
C PRO A 331 -25.21 -14.37 4.20
N LYS A 332 -26.31 -13.60 4.05
CA LYS A 332 -27.56 -14.09 3.43
C LYS A 332 -27.52 -14.06 1.91
N LEU A 333 -26.48 -13.43 1.30
CA LEU A 333 -26.26 -13.47 -0.12
C LEU A 333 -25.60 -14.82 -0.48
N ASP A 334 -26.40 -15.86 -0.49
CA ASP A 334 -25.95 -17.18 -0.87
C ASP A 334 -25.95 -17.33 -2.40
N ARG A 335 -24.75 -17.57 -2.96
CA ARG A 335 -24.58 -17.94 -4.37
C ARG A 335 -24.62 -19.46 -4.61
N ALA A 336 -24.96 -20.27 -3.63
CA ALA A 336 -25.05 -21.73 -3.79
C ALA A 336 -25.96 -22.11 -4.96
N LYS A 337 -26.96 -21.27 -5.29
CA LYS A 337 -27.80 -21.42 -6.49
C LYS A 337 -27.05 -21.25 -7.83
N TYR A 338 -25.81 -20.74 -7.82
CA TYR A 338 -24.95 -20.60 -8.99
C TYR A 338 -23.77 -21.58 -8.96
N GLY A 339 -23.83 -22.64 -8.15
CA GLY A 339 -22.90 -23.75 -8.24
C GLY A 339 -23.07 -24.52 -9.57
N GLU A 340 -22.12 -25.41 -9.86
CA GLU A 340 -22.12 -26.18 -11.11
C GLU A 340 -23.49 -26.83 -11.37
N ASN A 341 -24.12 -26.45 -12.46
CA ASN A 341 -25.36 -27.04 -12.95
C ASN A 341 -25.43 -26.93 -14.49
N VAL A 342 -24.69 -27.81 -15.14
CA VAL A 342 -24.58 -27.81 -16.62
C VAL A 342 -25.93 -27.96 -17.32
N LYS A 343 -26.84 -28.77 -16.76
CA LYS A 343 -28.18 -28.96 -17.37
C LYS A 343 -28.98 -27.65 -17.37
N GLU A 344 -28.96 -26.91 -16.29
CA GLU A 344 -29.64 -25.62 -16.19
C GLU A 344 -28.93 -24.56 -17.07
N ALA A 345 -27.61 -24.61 -17.17
CA ALA A 345 -26.86 -23.77 -18.09
C ALA A 345 -27.26 -24.01 -19.55
N GLU A 346 -27.34 -25.27 -19.97
CA GLU A 346 -27.81 -25.66 -21.33
C GLU A 346 -29.24 -25.15 -21.59
N ARG A 347 -30.16 -25.34 -20.63
CA ARG A 347 -31.53 -24.84 -20.71
C ARG A 347 -31.60 -23.33 -20.95
N LEU A 348 -30.83 -22.57 -20.15
CA LEU A 348 -30.77 -21.10 -20.25
C LEU A 348 -30.20 -20.63 -21.60
N LEU A 349 -29.19 -21.32 -22.11
CA LEU A 349 -28.60 -21.02 -23.42
C LEU A 349 -29.62 -21.30 -24.52
N ASP A 350 -30.33 -22.45 -24.48
CA ASP A 350 -31.37 -22.80 -25.44
C ASP A 350 -32.49 -21.76 -25.47
N GLU A 351 -32.94 -21.29 -24.29
CA GLU A 351 -33.95 -20.21 -24.17
C GLU A 351 -33.44 -18.87 -24.68
N ALA A 352 -32.13 -18.62 -24.60
CA ALA A 352 -31.48 -17.42 -25.14
C ALA A 352 -31.21 -17.52 -26.66
N GLY A 353 -31.59 -18.63 -27.28
CA GLY A 353 -31.43 -18.86 -28.72
C GLY A 353 -30.10 -19.51 -29.12
N TRP A 354 -29.27 -19.91 -28.18
CA TRP A 354 -28.01 -20.59 -28.43
C TRP A 354 -28.21 -22.11 -28.45
N LYS A 355 -28.00 -22.73 -29.62
CA LYS A 355 -28.14 -24.17 -29.80
C LYS A 355 -26.79 -24.87 -29.80
N LYS A 356 -26.75 -26.06 -29.23
CA LYS A 356 -25.59 -26.93 -29.31
C LYS A 356 -25.43 -27.37 -30.76
N GLY A 357 -24.25 -27.10 -31.35
CA GLY A 357 -23.90 -27.53 -32.69
C GLY A 357 -23.59 -29.04 -32.76
#